data_ae9b76b81dfb60c0830901e6ae52069e
#
_entry.id   ae9b76b81dfb60c0830901e6ae52069e
#
_cell.length_a   1.000
_cell.length_b   1.000
_cell.length_c   1.000
_cell.angle_alpha   90.00
_cell.angle_beta   90.00
_cell.angle_gamma   90.00
#
_symmetry.space_group_name_H-M   'P 1'
#
loop_
_entity.id
_entity.type
_entity.pdbx_description
1 polymer ?
#
loop_
_entity_poly.entity_id
_entity_poly.type
_entity_poly.pdbx_seq_one_letter_code
_entity_poly.pdbx_strand_id
1 'polypeptide(L)'
;MGKNLIQSGIGFSKEKDSYQATKLAAKTALKQLKGKAPGLTLVFYAGNYNPKEINKALKEEFKGTEFIGGSTDAVIYKDNVYAEGIVITSM
;
A
#
# COMPACT_ATOMS: atom_id res chain seq x y z
N MET A 1 23.00 13.93 7.68
CA MET A 1 22.69 13.57 7.51
C MET A 1 22.52 12.87 6.92
N GLY A 2 22.37 12.60 6.84
CA GLY A 2 22.10 12.18 6.39
C GLY A 2 21.66 11.50 5.98
N LYS A 3 21.62 11.68 5.85
CA LYS A 3 21.24 11.02 5.48
C LYS A 3 20.50 10.08 5.21
N ASN A 4 19.63 10.59 5.17
CA ASN A 4 18.82 9.56 5.15
C ASN A 4 18.87 8.69 3.95
N LEU A 5 19.09 7.52 4.10
CA LEU A 5 19.43 6.66 3.03
C LEU A 5 18.30 5.78 2.60
N ILE A 6 17.25 5.67 3.41
CA ILE A 6 16.10 4.85 3.08
C ILE A 6 14.98 5.72 2.62
N GLN A 7 14.45 5.43 1.44
CA GLN A 7 13.27 6.12 0.96
C GLN A 7 12.06 5.23 1.10
N SER A 8 10.96 5.80 1.56
CA SER A 8 9.73 5.06 1.70
C SER A 8 8.57 5.88 1.19
N GLY A 9 7.53 5.20 0.80
CA GLY A 9 6.29 5.83 0.37
C GLY A 9 5.13 5.14 1.02
N ILE A 10 4.11 5.91 1.40
CA ILE A 10 2.91 5.38 2.03
C ILE A 10 1.70 5.85 1.26
N GLY A 11 0.83 4.91 0.92
CA GLY A 11 -0.43 5.23 0.28
C GLY A 11 -1.59 4.65 1.06
N PHE A 12 -2.73 5.31 0.97
CA PHE A 12 -3.93 4.90 1.68
C PHE A 12 -5.14 5.17 0.83
N SER A 13 -6.14 4.28 0.90
CA SER A 13 -7.39 4.50 0.20
C SER A 13 -8.53 3.85 0.98
N LYS A 14 -9.68 4.50 0.95
CA LYS A 14 -10.92 3.97 1.54
C LYS A 14 -11.93 3.61 0.46
N GLU A 15 -11.53 3.58 -0.79
CA GLU A 15 -12.42 3.18 -1.87
C GLU A 15 -12.98 1.80 -1.59
N LYS A 16 -14.25 1.60 -1.94
CA LYS A 16 -14.90 0.32 -1.68
C LYS A 16 -14.50 -0.75 -2.66
N ASP A 17 -14.16 -0.37 -3.88
CA ASP A 17 -13.72 -1.32 -4.88
C ASP A 17 -12.29 -1.73 -4.56
N SER A 18 -12.07 -3.02 -4.31
CA SER A 18 -10.78 -3.53 -3.87
C SER A 18 -9.66 -3.24 -4.86
N TYR A 19 -9.92 -3.41 -6.13
CA TYR A 19 -8.92 -3.16 -7.16
C TYR A 19 -8.55 -1.68 -7.22
N GLN A 20 -9.55 -0.80 -7.24
CA GLN A 20 -9.32 0.64 -7.29
C GLN A 20 -8.63 1.15 -6.04
N ALA A 21 -9.07 0.67 -4.87
CA ALA A 21 -8.45 1.08 -3.61
C ALA A 21 -6.97 0.74 -3.61
N THR A 22 -6.63 -0.46 -4.05
CA THR A 22 -5.25 -0.90 -4.10
C THR A 22 -4.44 -0.08 -5.10
N LYS A 23 -5.00 0.17 -6.27
CA LYS A 23 -4.30 0.95 -7.29
C LYS A 23 -4.02 2.38 -6.79
N LEU A 24 -5.00 3.01 -6.16
CA LEU A 24 -4.83 4.37 -5.66
C LEU A 24 -3.76 4.42 -4.56
N ALA A 25 -3.83 3.51 -3.60
CA ALA A 25 -2.85 3.47 -2.53
C ALA A 25 -1.45 3.18 -3.06
N ALA A 26 -1.34 2.24 -4.00
CA ALA A 26 -0.06 1.88 -4.59
C ALA A 26 0.56 3.04 -5.36
N LYS A 27 -0.24 3.73 -6.15
CA LYS A 27 0.28 4.85 -6.93
C LYS A 27 0.78 5.97 -6.03
N THR A 28 0.08 6.22 -4.92
CA THR A 28 0.53 7.23 -3.98
C THR A 28 1.85 6.84 -3.34
N ALA A 29 1.97 5.58 -2.91
CA ALA A 29 3.20 5.11 -2.31
C ALA A 29 4.37 5.18 -3.29
N LEU A 30 4.16 4.74 -4.54
CA LEU A 30 5.21 4.75 -5.55
C LEU A 30 5.64 6.18 -5.91
N LYS A 31 4.69 7.10 -5.94
CA LYS A 31 4.99 8.48 -6.25
C LYS A 31 5.94 9.08 -5.24
N GLN A 32 5.82 8.69 -3.98
CA GLN A 32 6.69 9.19 -2.92
C GLN A 32 8.10 8.63 -3.02
N LEU A 33 8.29 7.53 -3.73
CA LEU A 33 9.62 6.97 -3.95
C LEU A 33 10.39 7.71 -5.04
N LYS A 34 9.74 8.62 -5.73
CA LYS A 34 10.37 9.51 -6.72
C LYS A 34 11.14 8.75 -7.79
N GLY A 35 10.52 7.71 -8.31
CA GLY A 35 11.08 6.95 -9.42
C GLY A 35 11.98 5.81 -9.01
N LYS A 36 12.24 5.63 -7.73
CA LYS A 36 13.04 4.49 -7.28
C LYS A 36 12.17 3.25 -7.19
N ALA A 37 12.72 2.12 -7.58
CA ALA A 37 12.00 0.86 -7.47
C ALA A 37 11.98 0.41 -6.02
N PRO A 38 10.84 -0.03 -5.50
CA PRO A 38 10.78 -0.51 -4.13
C PRO A 38 11.45 -1.87 -4.01
N GLY A 39 12.09 -2.10 -2.85
CA GLY A 39 12.65 -3.40 -2.54
C GLY A 39 11.65 -4.27 -1.80
N LEU A 40 10.83 -3.67 -0.96
CA LEU A 40 9.84 -4.39 -0.18
C LEU A 40 8.59 -3.54 -0.04
N THR A 41 7.44 -4.17 -0.12
CA THR A 41 6.16 -3.49 0.03
C THR A 41 5.32 -4.22 1.07
N LEU A 42 4.79 -3.45 2.01
CA LEU A 42 3.89 -3.96 3.04
C LEU A 42 2.48 -3.48 2.74
N VAL A 43 1.53 -4.40 2.82
CA VAL A 43 0.14 -4.11 2.48
C VAL A 43 -0.77 -4.60 3.59
N PHE A 44 -1.55 -3.72 4.18
CA PHE A 44 -2.53 -4.09 5.18
C PHE A 44 -3.89 -3.51 4.82
N TYR A 45 -4.93 -4.29 5.00
CA TYR A 45 -6.27 -3.83 4.68
C TYR A 45 -7.27 -4.28 5.74
N ALA A 46 -8.29 -3.46 5.95
CA ALA A 46 -9.37 -3.73 6.89
C ALA A 46 -10.68 -3.49 6.18
N GLY A 47 -11.69 -4.27 6.51
CA GLY A 47 -13.00 -4.13 5.90
C GLY A 47 -13.23 -5.19 4.84
N ASN A 48 -14.25 -4.96 4.02
CA ASN A 48 -14.70 -5.95 3.05
C ASN A 48 -13.94 -5.86 1.73
N TYR A 49 -12.65 -6.14 1.76
CA TYR A 49 -11.86 -6.14 0.54
C TYR A 49 -11.65 -7.57 0.05
N ASN A 50 -11.58 -7.69 -1.26
CA ASN A 50 -11.37 -8.98 -1.92
C ASN A 50 -9.87 -9.20 -2.13
N PRO A 51 -9.27 -10.19 -1.43
CA PRO A 51 -7.82 -10.41 -1.53
C PRO A 51 -7.32 -10.68 -2.94
N LYS A 52 -8.14 -11.31 -3.76
CA LYS A 52 -7.75 -11.62 -5.13
C LYS A 52 -7.61 -10.36 -5.97
N GLU A 53 -8.51 -9.39 -5.78
CA GLU A 53 -8.45 -8.13 -6.50
C GLU A 53 -7.29 -7.28 -6.00
N ILE A 54 -7.03 -7.32 -4.70
CA ILE A 54 -5.87 -6.63 -4.14
C ILE A 54 -4.60 -7.19 -4.75
N ASN A 55 -4.47 -8.50 -4.77
CA ASN A 55 -3.29 -9.16 -5.33
C ASN A 55 -3.08 -8.80 -6.78
N LYS A 56 -4.15 -8.79 -7.55
CA LYS A 56 -4.08 -8.45 -8.96
C LYS A 56 -3.52 -7.04 -9.15
N ALA A 57 -4.06 -6.08 -8.40
CA ALA A 57 -3.61 -4.70 -8.50
C ALA A 57 -2.17 -4.55 -8.06
N LEU A 58 -1.77 -5.25 -6.99
CA LEU A 58 -0.39 -5.18 -6.51
C LEU A 58 0.59 -5.72 -7.54
N LYS A 59 0.24 -6.81 -8.18
CA LYS A 59 1.12 -7.38 -9.21
C LYS A 59 1.29 -6.44 -10.39
N GLU A 60 0.26 -5.67 -10.70
CA GLU A 60 0.34 -4.71 -11.79
C GLU A 60 1.19 -3.50 -11.43
N GLU A 61 1.07 -3.01 -10.19
CA GLU A 61 1.78 -1.80 -9.80
C GLU A 61 3.21 -2.07 -9.32
N PHE A 62 3.45 -3.23 -8.71
CA PHE A 62 4.76 -3.57 -8.13
C PHE A 62 5.38 -4.76 -8.82
N LYS A 63 5.54 -4.66 -10.11
CA LYS A 63 6.11 -5.75 -10.91
C LYS A 63 7.52 -6.07 -10.44
N GLY A 64 7.77 -7.36 -10.21
CA GLY A 64 9.09 -7.81 -9.80
C GLY A 64 9.47 -7.48 -8.38
N THR A 65 8.55 -6.94 -7.59
CA THR A 65 8.82 -6.57 -6.20
C THR A 65 8.01 -7.48 -5.29
N GLU A 66 8.62 -7.89 -4.19
CA GLU A 66 7.92 -8.69 -3.21
C GLU A 66 7.01 -7.84 -2.36
N PHE A 67 5.87 -8.39 -1.98
CA PHE A 67 4.99 -7.70 -1.06
C PHE A 67 4.46 -8.68 -0.02
N ILE A 68 4.26 -8.16 1.19
CA ILE A 68 3.81 -8.94 2.33
C ILE A 68 2.71 -8.15 3.01
N GLY A 69 1.72 -8.85 3.50
CA GLY A 69 0.66 -8.20 4.25
C GLY A 69 -0.53 -9.08 4.40
N GLY A 70 -1.64 -8.48 4.79
CA GLY A 70 -2.86 -9.24 4.98
C GLY A 70 -3.95 -8.40 5.59
N SER A 71 -5.05 -9.07 5.94
CA SER A 71 -6.17 -8.40 6.55
C SER A 71 -5.91 -8.14 8.03
N THR A 72 -6.56 -7.10 8.54
CA THR A 72 -6.46 -6.74 9.94
C THR A 72 -7.79 -6.14 10.36
N ASP A 73 -8.00 -5.98 11.67
CA ASP A 73 -9.26 -5.42 12.18
C ASP A 73 -9.38 -3.94 11.86
N ALA A 74 -8.28 -3.23 11.78
CA ALA A 74 -8.27 -1.81 11.48
C ALA A 74 -6.91 -1.43 10.94
N VAL A 75 -6.86 -0.34 10.18
CA VAL A 75 -5.58 0.20 9.71
C VAL A 75 -5.39 1.59 10.29
N ILE A 76 -4.13 1.94 10.51
CA ILE A 76 -3.77 3.24 11.06
C ILE A 76 -3.06 4.04 9.98
N TYR A 77 -3.52 5.27 9.78
CA TYR A 77 -2.91 6.15 8.80
C TYR A 77 -3.02 7.59 9.29
N LYS A 78 -1.88 8.27 9.41
CA LYS A 78 -1.80 9.67 9.85
C LYS A 78 -2.58 9.92 11.13
N ASP A 79 -2.30 9.13 12.16
CA ASP A 79 -2.89 9.28 13.49
C ASP A 79 -4.37 8.95 13.56
N ASN A 80 -4.94 8.41 12.50
CA ASN A 80 -6.33 7.99 12.51
C ASN A 80 -6.43 6.48 12.38
N VAL A 81 -7.48 5.92 12.95
CA VAL A 81 -7.76 4.49 12.87
C VAL A 81 -8.98 4.30 11.99
N TYR A 82 -8.84 3.43 10.99
CA TYR A 82 -9.91 3.19 10.03
C TYR A 82 -10.34 1.73 10.09
N ALA A 83 -11.65 1.51 10.21
CA ALA A 83 -12.20 0.17 10.17
C ALA A 83 -12.29 -0.35 8.75
N GLU A 84 -12.18 0.53 7.75
CA GLU A 84 -12.12 0.15 6.33
C GLU A 84 -11.04 0.95 5.66
N GLY A 85 -10.22 0.27 4.87
CA GLY A 85 -9.20 0.96 4.11
C GLY A 85 -8.02 0.05 3.81
N ILE A 86 -7.15 0.51 2.93
CA ILE A 86 -5.94 -0.20 2.58
C ILE A 86 -4.76 0.76 2.72
N VAL A 87 -3.71 0.30 3.39
CA VAL A 87 -2.47 1.04 3.57
C VAL A 87 -1.35 0.27 2.91
N ILE A 88 -0.59 0.95 2.07
CA ILE A 88 0.56 0.34 1.40
C ILE A 88 1.79 1.16 1.73
N THR A 89 2.81 0.49 2.25
CA THR A 89 4.09 1.11 2.54
C THR A 89 5.17 0.42 1.71
N SER A 90 5.88 1.21 0.92
CA SER A 90 6.96 0.70 0.08
C SER A 90 8.29 1.32 0.49
N MET A 91 9.34 0.52 0.45
CA MET A 91 10.67 1.03 0.78
C MET A 91 11.72 0.45 -0.13
#